data_716fab895e01b9c8fd98ffa2961b4076
#
_entry.id   716fab895e01b9c8fd98ffa2961b4076
#
_cell.length_a   1.000
_cell.length_b   1.000
_cell.length_c   1.000
_cell.angle_alpha   90.00
_cell.angle_beta   90.00
_cell.angle_gamma   90.00
#
_symmetry.space_group_name_H-M   'P 1'
#
loop_
_entity.id
_entity.type
_entity.pdbx_description
1 polymer ?
#
loop_
_entity_poly.entity_id
_entity_poly.type
_entity_poly.pdbx_seq_one_letter_code
_entity_poly.pdbx_strand_id
1 'polypeptide(L)'
;GLMSGTSMDGLDIALCSFKGHGSNTEIKLLNFKTGDYSETFRKQVKGIFSKREVDLEMVCLMNEQVALTHAALINEAIAEWGYQNSQVDFIASHGQTIYHAPKSLHQQQGLPNGTLQIGDGDHIAVNTGIVTLSDFRQKHIAAGGEGAPLAVYGDYLIFSKTGEDRIMLNIGGIANFTYLPGDLDASKVFSTDVGPGNTLMDQYVQKHFEGLYYDKDAAIAKRGHVNNALLEALLANDFFKAEFPKTTGPELFSLAYLELAQQKSNTQSLSPEDVMATLCRCSAYGIIEAIKRALVKLSNPVLYLSGGGMHNPLLLSLLKQELPQISFKTTADLEIDPDAKEAVLFALLANETLSGSQTYFGEREGVPSVCMGKISLPK
;
A
#
# COMPACT_ATOMS: atom_id res chain seq x y z
N GLY A 1 3.91 -9.46 -13.06
CA GLY A 1 3.43 -9.27 -11.69
C GLY A 1 1.94 -9.07 -11.65
N LEU A 2 1.33 -9.62 -10.63
CA LEU A 2 -0.12 -9.60 -10.46
C LEU A 2 -0.48 -9.09 -9.06
N MET A 3 -1.46 -8.18 -8.99
CA MET A 3 -2.04 -7.73 -7.73
C MET A 3 -3.56 -7.71 -7.82
N SER A 4 -4.22 -8.34 -6.85
CA SER A 4 -5.66 -8.23 -6.63
C SER A 4 -5.88 -7.59 -5.26
N GLY A 5 -6.35 -6.35 -5.28
CA GLY A 5 -6.54 -5.54 -4.09
C GLY A 5 -7.81 -5.88 -3.31
N THR A 6 -7.98 -5.24 -2.15
CA THR A 6 -9.17 -5.40 -1.29
C THR A 6 -10.42 -4.72 -1.85
N SER A 7 -10.29 -3.84 -2.83
CA SER A 7 -11.41 -3.24 -3.60
C SER A 7 -12.14 -4.28 -4.44
N MET A 8 -11.44 -5.34 -4.89
CA MET A 8 -11.97 -6.45 -5.70
C MET A 8 -12.62 -5.99 -7.01
N ASP A 9 -12.15 -4.92 -7.60
CA ASP A 9 -12.62 -4.38 -8.87
C ASP A 9 -11.96 -5.06 -10.07
N GLY A 10 -10.69 -5.50 -9.92
CA GLY A 10 -9.97 -6.15 -11.00
C GLY A 10 -8.66 -6.79 -10.55
N LEU A 11 -7.95 -7.33 -11.52
CA LEU A 11 -6.59 -7.83 -11.43
C LEU A 11 -5.64 -6.86 -12.13
N ASP A 12 -4.74 -6.25 -11.39
CA ASP A 12 -3.64 -5.47 -11.93
C ASP A 12 -2.56 -6.40 -12.48
N ILE A 13 -2.22 -6.24 -13.75
CA ILE A 13 -1.28 -7.07 -14.49
C ILE A 13 -0.17 -6.17 -15.04
N ALA A 14 1.06 -6.35 -14.58
CA ALA A 14 2.24 -5.62 -15.03
C ALA A 14 3.20 -6.57 -15.74
N LEU A 15 3.51 -6.30 -17.01
CA LEU A 15 4.59 -6.96 -17.73
C LEU A 15 5.88 -6.15 -17.55
N CYS A 16 6.88 -6.76 -16.90
CA CYS A 16 8.13 -6.11 -16.55
C CYS A 16 9.32 -6.83 -17.18
N SER A 17 10.38 -6.09 -17.49
CA SER A 17 11.69 -6.63 -17.79
C SER A 17 12.65 -6.27 -16.67
N PHE A 18 13.41 -7.26 -16.19
CA PHE A 18 14.42 -7.09 -15.14
C PHE A 18 15.81 -7.37 -15.70
N LYS A 19 16.80 -6.60 -15.20
CA LYS A 19 18.20 -6.87 -15.40
C LYS A 19 18.92 -6.74 -14.07
N GLY A 20 19.63 -7.80 -13.66
CA GLY A 20 20.25 -7.87 -12.35
C GLY A 20 19.29 -8.23 -11.22
N HIS A 21 19.78 -8.07 -9.98
CA HIS A 21 19.05 -8.35 -8.74
C HIS A 21 19.57 -7.47 -7.59
N GLY A 22 18.83 -7.41 -6.47
CA GLY A 22 19.16 -6.60 -5.31
C GLY A 22 19.18 -5.11 -5.63
N SER A 23 20.12 -4.37 -5.04
CA SER A 23 20.28 -2.91 -5.26
C SER A 23 20.72 -2.51 -6.68
N ASN A 24 21.08 -3.49 -7.51
CA ASN A 24 21.49 -3.28 -8.91
C ASN A 24 20.38 -3.67 -9.90
N THR A 25 19.17 -3.91 -9.43
CA THR A 25 18.03 -4.26 -10.29
C THR A 25 17.63 -3.07 -11.14
N GLU A 26 17.70 -3.23 -12.46
CA GLU A 26 17.10 -2.33 -13.43
C GLU A 26 15.71 -2.88 -13.79
N ILE A 27 14.67 -2.06 -13.64
CA ILE A 27 13.28 -2.44 -13.89
C ILE A 27 12.75 -1.60 -15.04
N LYS A 28 12.11 -2.26 -16.00
CA LYS A 28 11.35 -1.59 -17.05
C LYS A 28 9.94 -2.14 -17.08
N LEU A 29 8.95 -1.29 -16.82
CA LEU A 29 7.54 -1.60 -17.07
C LEU A 29 7.31 -1.56 -18.59
N LEU A 30 6.93 -2.69 -19.16
CA LEU A 30 6.67 -2.82 -20.60
C LEU A 30 5.21 -2.53 -20.91
N ASN A 31 4.29 -3.14 -20.15
CA ASN A 31 2.85 -2.98 -20.30
C ASN A 31 2.17 -3.09 -18.93
N PHE A 32 1.03 -2.45 -18.80
CA PHE A 32 0.16 -2.51 -17.63
C PHE A 32 -1.31 -2.46 -18.05
N LYS A 33 -2.15 -3.24 -17.41
CA LYS A 33 -3.61 -3.11 -17.45
C LYS A 33 -4.25 -3.67 -16.19
N THR A 34 -5.41 -3.16 -15.85
CA THR A 34 -6.32 -3.79 -14.90
C THR A 34 -7.35 -4.61 -15.68
N GLY A 35 -7.43 -5.91 -15.40
CA GLY A 35 -8.46 -6.80 -15.94
C GLY A 35 -9.67 -6.83 -15.01
N ASP A 36 -10.83 -6.39 -15.49
CA ASP A 36 -12.04 -6.26 -14.67
C ASP A 36 -12.59 -7.61 -14.20
N TYR A 37 -13.03 -7.67 -12.94
CA TYR A 37 -13.78 -8.83 -12.45
C TYR A 37 -15.27 -8.70 -12.74
N SER A 38 -15.90 -9.81 -13.12
CA SER A 38 -17.34 -9.86 -13.27
C SER A 38 -18.06 -9.60 -11.93
N GLU A 39 -19.28 -9.07 -12.00
CA GLU A 39 -20.09 -8.81 -10.79
C GLU A 39 -20.33 -10.10 -9.98
N THR A 40 -20.55 -11.22 -10.66
CA THR A 40 -20.72 -12.53 -10.03
C THR A 40 -19.47 -12.94 -9.26
N PHE A 41 -18.30 -12.84 -9.87
CA PHE A 41 -17.02 -13.17 -9.24
C PHE A 41 -16.77 -12.27 -8.01
N ARG A 42 -16.98 -10.96 -8.14
CA ARG A 42 -16.87 -10.02 -7.02
C ARG A 42 -17.79 -10.37 -5.84
N LYS A 43 -19.04 -10.76 -6.12
CA LYS A 43 -19.99 -11.20 -5.07
C LYS A 43 -19.50 -12.46 -4.37
N GLN A 44 -18.97 -13.44 -5.09
CA GLN A 44 -18.43 -14.67 -4.54
C GLN A 44 -17.23 -14.40 -3.60
N VAL A 45 -16.24 -13.63 -4.06
CA VAL A 45 -15.08 -13.24 -3.24
C VAL A 45 -15.52 -12.46 -1.99
N LYS A 46 -16.41 -11.46 -2.13
CA LYS A 46 -16.99 -10.73 -0.99
C LYS A 46 -17.74 -11.63 -0.01
N GLY A 47 -18.25 -12.74 -0.49
CA GLY A 47 -18.94 -13.75 0.34
C GLY A 47 -18.04 -14.38 1.41
N ILE A 48 -16.74 -14.46 1.14
CA ILE A 48 -15.74 -15.08 2.04
C ILE A 48 -14.70 -14.08 2.58
N PHE A 49 -14.66 -12.84 2.08
CA PHE A 49 -13.67 -11.83 2.45
C PHE A 49 -13.89 -11.27 3.85
N SER A 50 -12.83 -11.27 4.66
CA SER A 50 -12.75 -10.64 6.00
C SER A 50 -13.84 -11.09 6.98
N LYS A 51 -14.33 -12.33 6.83
CA LYS A 51 -15.34 -12.94 7.71
C LYS A 51 -14.71 -13.99 8.62
N ARG A 52 -15.08 -14.00 9.89
CA ARG A 52 -14.64 -15.03 10.84
C ARG A 52 -15.32 -16.38 10.62
N GLU A 53 -16.56 -16.36 10.16
CA GLU A 53 -17.35 -17.56 9.86
C GLU A 53 -17.67 -17.59 8.37
N VAL A 54 -17.20 -18.62 7.70
CA VAL A 54 -17.40 -18.83 6.27
C VAL A 54 -17.62 -20.31 5.99
N ASP A 55 -18.28 -20.60 4.88
CA ASP A 55 -18.36 -21.95 4.34
C ASP A 55 -16.97 -22.37 3.83
N LEU A 56 -16.37 -23.39 4.44
CA LEU A 56 -15.05 -23.88 4.09
C LEU A 56 -14.99 -24.48 2.69
N GLU A 57 -16.06 -25.15 2.23
CA GLU A 57 -16.18 -25.67 0.86
C GLU A 57 -16.10 -24.51 -0.14
N MET A 58 -16.82 -23.40 0.12
CA MET A 58 -16.76 -22.22 -0.72
C MET A 58 -15.36 -21.61 -0.75
N VAL A 59 -14.63 -21.55 0.37
CA VAL A 59 -13.25 -21.08 0.39
C VAL A 59 -12.35 -21.96 -0.48
N CYS A 60 -12.51 -23.29 -0.37
CA CYS A 60 -11.77 -24.25 -1.17
C CYS A 60 -12.02 -24.05 -2.67
N LEU A 61 -13.29 -24.01 -3.10
CA LEU A 61 -13.66 -23.79 -4.50
C LEU A 61 -13.20 -22.45 -5.03
N MET A 62 -13.26 -21.39 -4.21
CA MET A 62 -12.82 -20.07 -4.63
C MET A 62 -11.30 -19.95 -4.76
N ASN A 63 -10.51 -20.78 -4.07
CA ASN A 63 -9.06 -20.83 -4.29
C ASN A 63 -8.72 -21.18 -5.75
N GLU A 64 -9.37 -22.23 -6.27
CA GLU A 64 -9.26 -22.66 -7.67
C GLU A 64 -9.84 -21.60 -8.63
N GLN A 65 -11.04 -21.12 -8.33
CA GLN A 65 -11.76 -20.17 -9.21
C GLN A 65 -11.01 -18.85 -9.39
N VAL A 66 -10.37 -18.34 -8.33
CA VAL A 66 -9.52 -17.13 -8.40
C VAL A 66 -8.33 -17.39 -9.31
N ALA A 67 -7.66 -18.52 -9.17
CA ALA A 67 -6.52 -18.88 -10.00
C ALA A 67 -6.89 -19.00 -11.49
N LEU A 68 -8.02 -19.66 -11.80
CA LEU A 68 -8.53 -19.81 -13.17
C LEU A 68 -8.92 -18.45 -13.80
N THR A 69 -9.55 -17.58 -13.00
CA THR A 69 -9.90 -16.22 -13.44
C THR A 69 -8.63 -15.41 -13.73
N HIS A 70 -7.63 -15.48 -12.85
CA HIS A 70 -6.35 -14.81 -13.06
C HIS A 70 -5.65 -15.35 -14.30
N ALA A 71 -5.57 -16.68 -14.48
CA ALA A 71 -4.94 -17.28 -15.67
C ALA A 71 -5.60 -16.84 -16.98
N ALA A 72 -6.94 -16.74 -17.00
CA ALA A 72 -7.67 -16.24 -18.16
C ALA A 72 -7.32 -14.78 -18.50
N LEU A 73 -7.33 -13.90 -17.49
CA LEU A 73 -6.97 -12.49 -17.65
C LEU A 73 -5.50 -12.28 -18.05
N ILE A 74 -4.59 -13.11 -17.54
CA ILE A 74 -3.17 -13.10 -17.92
C ILE A 74 -3.01 -13.47 -19.40
N ASN A 75 -3.62 -14.57 -19.84
CA ASN A 75 -3.54 -15.03 -21.23
C ASN A 75 -4.12 -13.98 -22.19
N GLU A 76 -5.23 -13.33 -21.80
CA GLU A 76 -5.82 -12.23 -22.56
C GLU A 76 -4.86 -11.06 -22.66
N ALA A 77 -4.27 -10.62 -21.53
CA ALA A 77 -3.33 -9.49 -21.48
C ALA A 77 -2.08 -9.76 -22.33
N ILE A 78 -1.47 -10.95 -22.22
CA ILE A 78 -0.30 -11.34 -23.01
C ILE A 78 -0.62 -11.29 -24.51
N ALA A 79 -1.75 -11.84 -24.92
CA ALA A 79 -2.19 -11.84 -26.32
C ALA A 79 -2.48 -10.41 -26.83
N GLU A 80 -3.18 -9.60 -26.07
CA GLU A 80 -3.49 -8.19 -26.40
C GLU A 80 -2.21 -7.36 -26.59
N TRP A 81 -1.17 -7.61 -25.79
CA TRP A 81 0.11 -6.94 -25.90
C TRP A 81 1.01 -7.49 -27.02
N GLY A 82 0.56 -8.50 -27.74
CA GLY A 82 1.28 -9.09 -28.87
C GLY A 82 2.42 -10.02 -28.46
N TYR A 83 2.41 -10.54 -27.24
CA TYR A 83 3.38 -11.53 -26.76
C TYR A 83 2.79 -12.95 -26.82
N GLN A 84 3.69 -13.93 -26.76
CA GLN A 84 3.36 -15.34 -26.53
C GLN A 84 3.74 -15.72 -25.09
N ASN A 85 3.04 -16.66 -24.49
CA ASN A 85 3.33 -17.14 -23.13
C ASN A 85 4.79 -17.62 -22.99
N SER A 86 5.36 -18.21 -24.04
CA SER A 86 6.76 -18.66 -24.09
C SER A 86 7.80 -17.53 -24.02
N GLN A 87 7.39 -16.28 -24.15
CA GLN A 87 8.25 -15.09 -24.02
C GLN A 87 8.24 -14.50 -22.61
N VAL A 88 7.44 -15.08 -21.71
CA VAL A 88 7.34 -14.67 -20.31
C VAL A 88 8.04 -15.74 -19.46
N ASP A 89 9.10 -15.35 -18.77
CA ASP A 89 9.93 -16.27 -17.98
C ASP A 89 9.19 -16.78 -16.75
N PHE A 90 8.43 -15.91 -16.07
CA PHE A 90 7.65 -16.27 -14.89
C PHE A 90 6.48 -15.32 -14.63
N ILE A 91 5.51 -15.81 -13.88
CA ILE A 91 4.41 -15.05 -13.31
C ILE A 91 4.64 -14.92 -11.79
N ALA A 92 4.34 -13.74 -11.24
CA ALA A 92 4.36 -13.49 -9.81
C ALA A 92 2.95 -13.10 -9.35
N SER A 93 2.27 -14.00 -8.64
CA SER A 93 0.87 -13.82 -8.22
C SER A 93 0.78 -13.52 -6.72
N HIS A 94 0.27 -12.33 -6.37
CA HIS A 94 -0.12 -12.05 -4.99
C HIS A 94 -1.29 -12.94 -4.54
N GLY A 95 -2.16 -13.34 -5.47
CA GLY A 95 -3.47 -13.92 -5.16
C GLY A 95 -4.46 -12.88 -4.62
N GLN A 96 -5.60 -13.34 -4.12
CA GLN A 96 -6.62 -12.51 -3.49
C GLN A 96 -6.60 -12.71 -1.99
N THR A 97 -6.29 -11.67 -1.22
CA THR A 97 -6.40 -11.75 0.26
C THR A 97 -7.86 -11.92 0.66
N ILE A 98 -8.13 -12.91 1.47
CA ILE A 98 -9.46 -13.12 2.07
C ILE A 98 -9.47 -12.98 3.59
N TYR A 99 -8.33 -13.21 4.25
CA TYR A 99 -8.23 -12.98 5.68
C TYR A 99 -6.79 -12.62 6.09
N HIS A 100 -6.66 -11.66 7.01
CA HIS A 100 -5.39 -11.27 7.62
C HIS A 100 -5.54 -11.27 9.14
N ALA A 101 -4.73 -12.09 9.81
CA ALA A 101 -4.80 -12.34 11.25
C ALA A 101 -3.39 -12.29 11.88
N PRO A 102 -2.75 -11.11 11.97
CA PRO A 102 -1.53 -10.98 12.75
C PRO A 102 -1.85 -11.09 14.25
N LYS A 103 -0.85 -11.47 15.03
CA LYS A 103 -0.99 -11.59 16.50
C LYS A 103 -1.51 -10.32 17.15
N SER A 104 -1.10 -9.17 16.64
CA SER A 104 -1.57 -7.84 17.05
C SER A 104 -3.10 -7.68 16.98
N LEU A 105 -3.78 -8.36 16.04
CA LEU A 105 -5.22 -8.28 15.85
C LEU A 105 -5.98 -9.46 16.50
N HIS A 106 -5.52 -10.73 16.32
CA HIS A 106 -6.29 -11.87 16.80
C HIS A 106 -6.10 -12.15 18.29
N GLN A 107 -4.98 -11.76 18.89
CA GLN A 107 -4.66 -11.88 20.34
C GLN A 107 -4.84 -13.29 20.95
N GLN A 108 -4.85 -14.33 20.13
CA GLN A 108 -5.00 -15.73 20.58
C GLN A 108 -3.65 -16.27 21.05
N GLN A 109 -3.58 -16.69 22.31
CA GLN A 109 -2.35 -17.23 22.88
C GLN A 109 -1.89 -18.50 22.15
N GLY A 110 -0.60 -18.57 21.89
CA GLY A 110 0.02 -19.75 21.28
C GLY A 110 -0.15 -19.88 19.77
N LEU A 111 -0.96 -19.03 19.12
CA LEU A 111 -1.08 -19.04 17.66
C LEU A 111 -0.12 -18.04 17.01
N PRO A 112 0.46 -18.39 15.84
CA PRO A 112 1.36 -17.51 15.07
C PRO A 112 0.58 -16.40 14.36
N ASN A 113 1.31 -15.46 13.72
CA ASN A 113 0.73 -14.61 12.68
C ASN A 113 0.13 -15.46 11.57
N GLY A 114 -0.97 -15.02 10.98
CA GLY A 114 -1.65 -15.71 9.89
C GLY A 114 -2.15 -14.72 8.82
N THR A 115 -2.13 -15.16 7.58
CA THR A 115 -2.78 -14.45 6.46
C THR A 115 -3.16 -15.49 5.41
N LEU A 116 -4.26 -15.30 4.72
CA LEU A 116 -4.72 -16.22 3.69
C LEU A 116 -4.98 -15.43 2.40
N GLN A 117 -4.14 -15.70 1.41
CA GLN A 117 -4.35 -15.33 0.03
C GLN A 117 -4.76 -16.60 -0.72
N ILE A 118 -5.82 -16.51 -1.51
CA ILE A 118 -6.30 -17.58 -2.40
C ILE A 118 -5.97 -17.26 -3.85
N GLY A 119 -6.01 -18.28 -4.70
CA GLY A 119 -5.55 -18.22 -6.09
C GLY A 119 -4.29 -19.07 -6.24
N ASP A 120 -4.50 -20.40 -6.29
CA ASP A 120 -3.43 -21.39 -6.27
C ASP A 120 -2.48 -21.25 -7.46
N GLY A 121 -1.17 -21.23 -7.20
CA GLY A 121 -0.14 -21.03 -8.20
C GLY A 121 -0.03 -22.17 -9.23
N ASP A 122 -0.34 -23.42 -8.86
CA ASP A 122 -0.31 -24.56 -9.78
C ASP A 122 -1.38 -24.42 -10.85
N HIS A 123 -2.57 -23.94 -10.48
CA HIS A 123 -3.65 -23.67 -11.44
C HIS A 123 -3.26 -22.56 -12.43
N ILE A 124 -2.58 -21.51 -11.97
CA ILE A 124 -2.08 -20.45 -12.86
C ILE A 124 -1.00 -21.03 -13.78
N ALA A 125 0.00 -21.74 -13.24
CA ALA A 125 1.10 -22.28 -14.01
C ALA A 125 0.63 -23.25 -15.11
N VAL A 126 -0.28 -24.17 -14.77
CA VAL A 126 -0.82 -25.16 -15.71
C VAL A 126 -1.64 -24.52 -16.82
N ASN A 127 -2.46 -23.49 -16.50
CA ASN A 127 -3.35 -22.86 -17.47
C ASN A 127 -2.67 -21.79 -18.33
N THR A 128 -1.50 -21.28 -17.91
CA THR A 128 -0.71 -20.33 -18.70
C THR A 128 0.48 -20.98 -19.38
N GLY A 129 0.96 -22.14 -18.91
CA GLY A 129 2.20 -22.75 -19.34
C GLY A 129 3.45 -22.01 -18.88
N ILE A 130 3.34 -21.14 -17.88
CA ILE A 130 4.43 -20.28 -17.38
C ILE A 130 4.73 -20.63 -15.92
N VAL A 131 6.00 -20.69 -15.54
CA VAL A 131 6.41 -20.83 -14.14
C VAL A 131 5.75 -19.73 -13.31
N THR A 132 5.11 -20.10 -12.20
CA THR A 132 4.38 -19.16 -11.37
C THR A 132 4.94 -19.14 -9.94
N LEU A 133 5.25 -17.96 -9.43
CA LEU A 133 5.53 -17.74 -8.01
C LEU A 133 4.27 -17.16 -7.36
N SER A 134 3.88 -17.74 -6.23
CA SER A 134 2.69 -17.33 -5.48
C SER A 134 2.97 -17.35 -3.97
N ASP A 135 1.99 -16.95 -3.17
CA ASP A 135 2.01 -17.11 -1.71
C ASP A 135 3.19 -16.40 -1.02
N PHE A 136 3.52 -15.20 -1.48
CA PHE A 136 4.66 -14.41 -1.00
C PHE A 136 4.61 -14.13 0.51
N ARG A 137 3.41 -13.84 1.05
CA ARG A 137 3.21 -13.45 2.44
C ARG A 137 3.46 -14.58 3.43
N GLN A 138 3.27 -15.84 3.03
CA GLN A 138 3.51 -17.01 3.90
C GLN A 138 5.00 -17.17 4.23
N LYS A 139 5.91 -16.91 3.27
CA LYS A 139 7.35 -16.97 3.55
C LYS A 139 7.78 -15.88 4.53
N HIS A 140 7.20 -14.69 4.40
CA HIS A 140 7.42 -13.57 5.33
C HIS A 140 6.98 -13.94 6.76
N ILE A 141 5.80 -14.56 6.92
CA ILE A 141 5.31 -15.04 8.22
C ILE A 141 6.21 -16.15 8.78
N ALA A 142 6.58 -17.12 7.96
CA ALA A 142 7.45 -18.24 8.38
C ALA A 142 8.83 -17.75 8.86
N ALA A 143 9.28 -16.61 8.37
CA ALA A 143 10.52 -15.96 8.78
C ALA A 143 10.36 -14.99 9.96
N GLY A 144 9.19 -14.94 10.60
CA GLY A 144 8.94 -14.14 11.81
C GLY A 144 8.22 -12.80 11.57
N GLY A 145 7.86 -12.48 10.32
CA GLY A 145 7.08 -11.28 9.99
C GLY A 145 5.57 -11.47 10.18
N GLU A 146 4.81 -10.42 9.97
CA GLU A 146 3.33 -10.43 10.04
C GLU A 146 2.64 -10.76 8.70
N GLY A 147 3.39 -10.88 7.60
CA GLY A 147 2.86 -11.06 6.25
C GLY A 147 2.53 -9.73 5.54
N ALA A 148 2.61 -8.62 6.25
CA ALA A 148 2.44 -7.24 5.76
C ALA A 148 3.20 -6.26 6.67
N PRO A 149 3.54 -5.04 6.20
CA PRO A 149 3.52 -4.63 4.79
C PRO A 149 4.70 -5.22 3.99
N LEU A 150 4.50 -5.54 2.71
CA LEU A 150 5.58 -5.92 1.81
C LEU A 150 6.13 -4.72 1.02
N ALA A 151 5.48 -3.57 1.11
CA ALA A 151 5.89 -2.36 0.41
C ALA A 151 7.33 -1.92 0.74
N VAL A 152 7.78 -2.13 1.98
CA VAL A 152 9.15 -1.77 2.40
C VAL A 152 10.23 -2.44 1.53
N TYR A 153 10.01 -3.70 1.15
CA TYR A 153 10.93 -4.44 0.27
C TYR A 153 10.92 -3.88 -1.15
N GLY A 154 9.71 -3.65 -1.69
CA GLY A 154 9.55 -3.08 -3.02
C GLY A 154 10.07 -1.64 -3.10
N ASP A 155 9.69 -0.81 -2.16
CA ASP A 155 10.16 0.58 -2.14
C ASP A 155 11.70 0.64 -2.11
N TYR A 156 12.35 -0.21 -1.31
CA TYR A 156 13.81 -0.27 -1.29
C TYR A 156 14.41 -0.73 -2.62
N LEU A 157 13.93 -1.85 -3.16
CA LEU A 157 14.49 -2.45 -4.37
C LEU A 157 14.17 -1.64 -5.65
N ILE A 158 13.01 -0.97 -5.69
CA ILE A 158 12.58 -0.19 -6.86
C ILE A 158 13.14 1.23 -6.83
N PHE A 159 13.10 1.87 -5.66
CA PHE A 159 13.27 3.32 -5.57
C PHE A 159 14.55 3.77 -4.87
N SER A 160 15.39 2.86 -4.33
CA SER A 160 16.66 3.27 -3.73
C SER A 160 17.62 3.79 -4.81
N LYS A 161 18.43 4.81 -4.44
CA LYS A 161 19.43 5.41 -5.33
C LYS A 161 20.65 5.87 -4.56
N THR A 162 21.81 5.48 -5.04
CA THR A 162 23.08 5.90 -4.47
C THR A 162 23.19 7.43 -4.41
N GLY A 163 23.54 7.96 -3.25
CA GLY A 163 23.76 9.39 -3.03
C GLY A 163 22.52 10.25 -2.91
N GLU A 164 21.32 9.66 -2.89
CA GLU A 164 20.05 10.37 -2.72
C GLU A 164 19.19 9.71 -1.64
N ASP A 165 19.02 10.39 -0.51
CA ASP A 165 18.04 9.99 0.50
C ASP A 165 16.63 10.22 -0.05
N ARG A 166 15.76 9.22 0.02
CA ARG A 166 14.39 9.31 -0.50
C ARG A 166 13.35 9.05 0.59
N ILE A 167 12.27 9.82 0.54
CA ILE A 167 11.05 9.58 1.31
C ILE A 167 9.93 9.27 0.33
N MET A 168 9.44 8.03 0.34
CA MET A 168 8.33 7.58 -0.48
C MET A 168 7.03 7.81 0.30
N LEU A 169 6.39 8.97 0.12
CA LEU A 169 5.17 9.34 0.84
C LEU A 169 3.92 8.92 0.07
N ASN A 170 3.17 8.01 0.63
CA ASN A 170 1.84 7.63 0.14
C ASN A 170 0.75 8.35 0.95
N ILE A 171 -0.13 9.10 0.28
CA ILE A 171 -1.27 9.78 0.90
C ILE A 171 -2.56 9.07 0.44
N GLY A 172 -2.84 7.94 1.07
CA GLY A 172 -4.10 7.19 0.92
C GLY A 172 -5.14 7.62 1.96
N GLY A 173 -5.98 6.68 2.40
CA GLY A 173 -6.86 6.88 3.56
C GLY A 173 -6.05 7.19 4.82
N ILE A 174 -5.01 6.41 5.08
CA ILE A 174 -3.93 6.70 6.03
C ILE A 174 -2.71 7.17 5.23
N ALA A 175 -2.03 8.20 5.72
CA ALA A 175 -0.76 8.63 5.15
C ALA A 175 0.39 7.85 5.82
N ASN A 176 1.32 7.36 4.98
CA ASN A 176 2.51 6.63 5.42
C ASN A 176 3.71 6.98 4.54
N PHE A 177 4.90 6.77 5.03
CA PHE A 177 6.10 6.86 4.19
C PHE A 177 7.08 5.72 4.44
N THR A 178 7.89 5.43 3.41
CA THR A 178 9.08 4.61 3.50
C THR A 178 10.31 5.51 3.33
N TYR A 179 11.27 5.42 4.26
CA TYR A 179 12.58 6.04 4.13
C TYR A 179 13.55 5.10 3.42
N LEU A 180 14.25 5.63 2.42
CA LEU A 180 15.26 4.93 1.63
C LEU A 180 16.60 5.68 1.72
N PRO A 181 17.64 5.09 2.33
CA PRO A 181 18.92 5.75 2.52
C PRO A 181 19.74 5.81 1.23
N GLY A 182 20.43 6.93 1.02
CA GLY A 182 21.30 7.13 -0.14
C GLY A 182 22.61 6.33 -0.11
N ASP A 183 22.97 5.70 1.01
CA ASP A 183 24.07 4.75 1.12
C ASP A 183 23.67 3.31 0.78
N LEU A 184 22.40 3.08 0.41
CA LEU A 184 21.81 1.78 0.09
C LEU A 184 21.88 0.76 1.23
N ASP A 185 22.04 1.18 2.48
CA ASP A 185 22.01 0.29 3.63
C ASP A 185 20.55 -0.09 3.97
N ALA A 186 20.11 -1.24 3.49
CA ALA A 186 18.74 -1.73 3.69
C ALA A 186 18.36 -1.87 5.19
N SER A 187 19.34 -1.99 6.10
CA SER A 187 19.08 -2.05 7.54
C SER A 187 18.53 -0.74 8.11
N LYS A 188 18.72 0.40 7.42
CA LYS A 188 18.22 1.72 7.80
C LYS A 188 16.84 2.03 7.22
N VAL A 189 16.36 1.21 6.28
CA VAL A 189 15.06 1.39 5.65
C VAL A 189 13.96 1.14 6.67
N PHE A 190 13.00 2.03 6.78
CA PHE A 190 11.80 1.81 7.59
C PHE A 190 10.57 2.41 6.93
N SER A 191 9.41 1.83 7.23
CA SER A 191 8.10 2.34 6.82
C SER A 191 7.29 2.67 8.08
N THR A 192 6.52 3.74 8.04
CA THR A 192 5.73 4.20 9.20
C THR A 192 4.49 4.94 8.75
N ASP A 193 3.39 4.74 9.46
CA ASP A 193 2.21 5.59 9.34
C ASP A 193 2.47 6.93 10.01
N VAL A 194 1.88 7.99 9.45
CA VAL A 194 2.13 9.37 9.92
C VAL A 194 0.86 10.12 10.34
N GLY A 195 -0.30 9.60 9.98
CA GLY A 195 -1.58 10.18 10.39
C GLY A 195 -2.73 9.88 9.44
N PRO A 196 -3.88 10.50 9.63
CA PRO A 196 -4.98 10.41 8.68
C PRO A 196 -4.55 11.08 7.37
N GLY A 197 -4.57 10.31 6.27
CA GLY A 197 -4.46 10.90 4.94
C GLY A 197 -5.79 11.54 4.56
N ASN A 198 -6.58 10.84 3.74
CA ASN A 198 -7.91 11.30 3.31
C ASN A 198 -9.06 10.78 4.20
N THR A 199 -8.82 9.76 5.05
CA THR A 199 -9.91 8.98 5.66
C THR A 199 -10.91 9.82 6.45
N LEU A 200 -10.45 10.79 7.26
CA LEU A 200 -11.35 11.67 8.02
C LEU A 200 -12.11 12.64 7.12
N MET A 201 -11.44 13.19 6.10
CA MET A 201 -12.07 14.10 5.14
C MET A 201 -13.12 13.38 4.31
N ASP A 202 -12.80 12.18 3.78
CA ASP A 202 -13.72 11.42 2.95
C ASP A 202 -14.95 10.95 3.72
N GLN A 203 -14.77 10.41 4.93
CA GLN A 203 -15.88 10.03 5.81
C GLN A 203 -16.76 11.23 6.15
N TYR A 204 -16.17 12.39 6.41
CA TYR A 204 -16.91 13.62 6.71
C TYR A 204 -17.71 14.10 5.50
N VAL A 205 -17.11 14.11 4.31
CA VAL A 205 -17.78 14.45 3.06
C VAL A 205 -18.96 13.54 2.79
N GLN A 206 -18.76 12.22 2.87
CA GLN A 206 -19.83 11.23 2.65
C GLN A 206 -21.00 11.37 3.62
N LYS A 207 -20.76 11.83 4.85
CA LYS A 207 -21.81 12.07 5.86
C LYS A 207 -22.56 13.38 5.65
N HIS A 208 -21.90 14.44 5.22
CA HIS A 208 -22.44 15.79 5.24
C HIS A 208 -22.77 16.40 3.87
N PHE A 209 -22.31 15.78 2.77
CA PHE A 209 -22.52 16.27 1.41
C PHE A 209 -23.07 15.15 0.52
N GLU A 210 -24.36 15.20 0.26
CA GLU A 210 -25.07 14.17 -0.51
C GLU A 210 -24.45 13.99 -1.90
N GLY A 211 -24.20 12.74 -2.29
CA GLY A 211 -23.66 12.39 -3.61
C GLY A 211 -22.14 12.60 -3.77
N LEU A 212 -21.45 13.08 -2.73
CA LEU A 212 -20.01 13.24 -2.77
C LEU A 212 -19.31 12.11 -1.97
N TYR A 213 -18.20 11.60 -2.51
CA TYR A 213 -17.38 10.59 -1.87
C TYR A 213 -16.09 11.16 -1.25
N TYR A 214 -15.60 12.29 -1.78
CA TYR A 214 -14.42 13.00 -1.31
C TYR A 214 -14.48 14.48 -1.73
N ASP A 215 -13.62 15.32 -1.17
CA ASP A 215 -13.52 16.76 -1.48
C ASP A 215 -12.62 16.99 -2.70
N LYS A 216 -13.23 16.94 -3.90
CA LYS A 216 -12.50 17.13 -5.15
C LYS A 216 -11.84 18.51 -5.19
N ASP A 217 -10.53 18.52 -5.51
CA ASP A 217 -9.71 19.75 -5.62
C ASP A 217 -9.69 20.61 -4.33
N ALA A 218 -10.02 20.01 -3.18
CA ALA A 218 -10.20 20.68 -1.89
C ALA A 218 -11.23 21.83 -1.97
N ALA A 219 -12.27 21.69 -2.79
CA ALA A 219 -13.24 22.75 -3.05
C ALA A 219 -14.04 23.14 -1.82
N ILE A 220 -14.29 22.21 -0.90
CA ILE A 220 -14.99 22.47 0.37
C ILE A 220 -13.99 23.06 1.37
N ALA A 221 -12.85 22.40 1.59
CA ALA A 221 -11.87 22.82 2.58
C ALA A 221 -11.29 24.21 2.31
N LYS A 222 -11.12 24.60 1.04
CA LYS A 222 -10.64 25.93 0.65
C LYS A 222 -11.61 27.09 0.99
N ARG A 223 -12.89 26.81 1.24
CA ARG A 223 -13.87 27.83 1.65
C ARG A 223 -13.89 28.03 3.16
N GLY A 224 -13.35 27.08 3.92
CA GLY A 224 -13.32 27.14 5.38
C GLY A 224 -12.02 27.74 5.93
N HIS A 225 -12.06 27.97 7.22
CA HIS A 225 -10.93 28.44 8.01
C HIS A 225 -10.55 27.40 9.05
N VAL A 226 -9.25 27.21 9.28
CA VAL A 226 -8.74 26.28 10.29
C VAL A 226 -9.16 26.77 11.68
N ASN A 227 -9.85 25.92 12.43
CA ASN A 227 -10.17 26.17 13.82
C ASN A 227 -9.10 25.56 14.72
N ASN A 228 -8.34 26.42 15.43
CA ASN A 228 -7.22 25.97 16.24
C ASN A 228 -7.65 25.09 17.43
N ALA A 229 -8.78 25.36 18.07
CA ALA A 229 -9.24 24.54 19.19
C ALA A 229 -9.58 23.11 18.76
N LEU A 230 -10.24 22.94 17.62
CA LEU A 230 -10.50 21.63 17.02
C LEU A 230 -9.20 20.95 16.59
N LEU A 231 -8.29 21.69 15.95
CA LEU A 231 -6.99 21.14 15.53
C LEU A 231 -6.19 20.62 16.71
N GLU A 232 -6.07 21.38 17.79
CA GLU A 232 -5.38 20.96 19.01
C GLU A 232 -6.02 19.70 19.62
N ALA A 233 -7.35 19.63 19.66
CA ALA A 233 -8.05 18.46 20.16
C ALA A 233 -7.82 17.20 19.29
N LEU A 234 -7.76 17.35 17.95
CA LEU A 234 -7.40 16.28 17.03
C LEU A 234 -5.95 15.82 17.21
N LEU A 235 -5.02 16.74 17.44
CA LEU A 235 -3.59 16.43 17.59
C LEU A 235 -3.20 15.96 19.00
N ALA A 236 -4.11 16.01 19.96
CA ALA A 236 -3.85 15.57 21.33
C ALA A 236 -3.66 14.05 21.48
N ASN A 237 -3.95 13.25 20.44
CA ASN A 237 -3.79 11.81 20.46
C ASN A 237 -2.31 11.41 20.53
N ASP A 238 -1.99 10.45 21.38
CA ASP A 238 -0.62 9.97 21.59
C ASP A 238 0.03 9.36 20.36
N PHE A 239 -0.76 8.94 19.36
CA PHE A 239 -0.24 8.51 18.07
C PHE A 239 0.72 9.53 17.44
N PHE A 240 0.39 10.83 17.49
CA PHE A 240 1.25 11.86 16.89
C PHE A 240 2.60 12.02 17.60
N LYS A 241 2.69 11.63 18.88
CA LYS A 241 3.91 11.68 19.69
C LYS A 241 4.74 10.40 19.65
N ALA A 242 4.14 9.29 19.24
CA ALA A 242 4.78 7.98 19.23
C ALA A 242 6.03 7.97 18.35
N GLU A 243 7.03 7.16 18.75
CA GLU A 243 8.28 6.95 18.00
C GLU A 243 8.05 6.11 16.74
N PHE A 244 8.97 6.20 15.78
CA PHE A 244 8.96 5.40 14.56
C PHE A 244 9.64 4.03 14.77
N PRO A 245 9.19 2.97 14.07
CA PRO A 245 7.97 2.92 13.25
C PRO A 245 6.70 2.85 14.09
N LYS A 246 5.60 3.42 13.60
CA LYS A 246 4.28 3.35 14.23
C LYS A 246 3.21 3.01 13.19
N THR A 247 2.11 2.42 13.65
CA THR A 247 1.02 1.95 12.78
C THR A 247 -0.31 2.50 13.28
N THR A 248 -1.22 2.79 12.36
CA THR A 248 -2.58 3.22 12.64
C THR A 248 -3.51 2.82 11.49
N GLY A 249 -4.83 3.06 11.67
CA GLY A 249 -5.81 2.76 10.64
C GLY A 249 -7.07 3.62 10.77
N PRO A 250 -8.05 3.39 9.92
CA PRO A 250 -9.34 4.07 9.96
C PRO A 250 -10.14 3.75 11.23
N GLU A 251 -9.79 2.70 11.96
CA GLU A 251 -10.38 2.39 13.27
C GLU A 251 -10.06 3.45 14.32
N LEU A 252 -8.87 4.07 14.26
CA LEU A 252 -8.53 5.22 15.10
C LEU A 252 -9.09 6.51 14.48
N PHE A 253 -8.76 6.80 13.22
CA PHE A 253 -9.15 8.03 12.54
C PHE A 253 -10.52 7.89 11.89
N SER A 254 -11.57 7.94 12.72
CA SER A 254 -12.97 7.75 12.34
C SER A 254 -13.82 8.99 12.65
N LEU A 255 -15.07 9.01 12.20
CA LEU A 255 -16.02 10.08 12.57
C LEU A 255 -16.22 10.17 14.08
N ALA A 256 -16.19 9.05 14.79
CA ALA A 256 -16.27 9.05 16.26
C ALA A 256 -15.06 9.79 16.90
N TYR A 257 -13.87 9.65 16.31
CA TYR A 257 -12.68 10.41 16.72
C TYR A 257 -12.89 11.92 16.55
N LEU A 258 -13.42 12.34 15.39
CA LEU A 258 -13.75 13.75 15.11
C LEU A 258 -14.80 14.26 16.10
N GLU A 259 -15.87 13.53 16.30
CA GLU A 259 -16.97 13.92 17.21
C GLU A 259 -16.46 14.12 18.66
N LEU A 260 -15.58 13.21 19.12
CA LEU A 260 -14.94 13.34 20.42
C LEU A 260 -14.04 14.58 20.51
N ALA A 261 -13.27 14.88 19.46
CA ALA A 261 -12.44 16.08 19.41
C ALA A 261 -13.30 17.36 19.43
N GLN A 262 -14.40 17.40 18.66
CA GLN A 262 -15.34 18.52 18.66
C GLN A 262 -16.00 18.73 20.05
N GLN A 263 -16.37 17.66 20.74
CA GLN A 263 -16.90 17.74 22.11
C GLN A 263 -15.89 18.33 23.09
N LYS A 264 -14.63 17.87 23.04
CA LYS A 264 -13.55 18.33 23.90
C LYS A 264 -13.19 19.81 23.66
N SER A 265 -13.33 20.28 22.45
CA SER A 265 -12.99 21.66 22.05
C SER A 265 -14.20 22.60 22.00
N ASN A 266 -15.42 22.13 22.29
CA ASN A 266 -16.67 22.87 22.15
C ASN A 266 -16.87 23.46 20.74
N THR A 267 -16.58 22.66 19.70
CA THR A 267 -16.61 23.08 18.28
C THR A 267 -17.65 22.37 17.43
N GLN A 268 -18.70 21.82 18.04
CA GLN A 268 -19.78 21.08 17.33
C GLN A 268 -20.59 21.97 16.37
N SER A 269 -20.58 23.29 16.58
CA SER A 269 -21.29 24.27 15.77
C SER A 269 -20.52 24.86 14.61
N LEU A 270 -19.29 24.37 14.34
CA LEU A 270 -18.50 24.83 13.20
C LEU A 270 -19.21 24.52 11.87
N SER A 271 -19.00 25.41 10.89
CA SER A 271 -19.44 25.14 9.53
C SER A 271 -18.75 23.90 8.95
N PRO A 272 -19.41 23.14 8.06
CA PRO A 272 -18.78 22.00 7.40
C PRO A 272 -17.46 22.35 6.70
N GLU A 273 -17.37 23.52 6.13
CA GLU A 273 -16.17 24.04 5.47
C GLU A 273 -15.01 24.25 6.46
N ASP A 274 -15.28 24.80 7.64
CA ASP A 274 -14.26 25.00 8.67
C ASP A 274 -13.78 23.66 9.26
N VAL A 275 -14.69 22.70 9.42
CA VAL A 275 -14.31 21.33 9.80
C VAL A 275 -13.39 20.72 8.74
N MET A 276 -13.75 20.82 7.45
CA MET A 276 -12.95 20.27 6.36
C MET A 276 -11.57 20.93 6.25
N ALA A 277 -11.49 22.26 6.40
CA ALA A 277 -10.20 22.97 6.43
C ALA A 277 -9.33 22.50 7.59
N THR A 278 -9.94 22.29 8.77
CA THR A 278 -9.24 21.81 9.96
C THR A 278 -8.77 20.35 9.83
N LEU A 279 -9.58 19.47 9.22
CA LEU A 279 -9.20 18.08 8.93
C LEU A 279 -8.05 18.02 7.92
N CYS A 280 -8.08 18.83 6.87
CA CYS A 280 -6.98 18.93 5.90
C CYS A 280 -5.68 19.41 6.59
N ARG A 281 -5.77 20.40 7.49
CA ARG A 281 -4.61 20.87 8.27
C ARG A 281 -4.11 19.79 9.23
N CYS A 282 -4.98 19.00 9.86
CA CYS A 282 -4.60 17.88 10.72
C CYS A 282 -3.82 16.81 9.94
N SER A 283 -4.28 16.44 8.75
CA SER A 283 -3.57 15.51 7.85
C SER A 283 -2.20 16.06 7.45
N ALA A 284 -2.14 17.35 7.05
CA ALA A 284 -0.88 18.02 6.74
C ALA A 284 0.09 18.00 7.93
N TYR A 285 -0.40 18.29 9.14
CA TYR A 285 0.43 18.32 10.34
C TYR A 285 1.09 16.97 10.62
N GLY A 286 0.33 15.88 10.58
CA GLY A 286 0.87 14.54 10.80
C GLY A 286 2.02 14.20 9.83
N ILE A 287 1.84 14.52 8.55
CA ILE A 287 2.87 14.33 7.52
C ILE A 287 4.09 15.23 7.77
N ILE A 288 3.87 16.53 8.00
CA ILE A 288 4.94 17.53 8.20
C ILE A 288 5.82 17.17 9.40
N GLU A 289 5.20 16.90 10.53
CA GLU A 289 5.95 16.58 11.76
C GLU A 289 6.73 15.25 11.63
N ALA A 290 6.14 14.26 10.98
CA ALA A 290 6.83 13.01 10.73
C ALA A 290 8.05 13.19 9.81
N ILE A 291 7.90 13.98 8.73
CA ILE A 291 9.00 14.29 7.83
C ILE A 291 10.08 15.13 8.55
N LYS A 292 9.71 16.17 9.29
CA LYS A 292 10.66 16.97 10.08
C LYS A 292 11.49 16.12 11.04
N ARG A 293 10.88 15.14 11.71
CA ARG A 293 11.61 14.19 12.57
C ARG A 293 12.58 13.32 11.78
N ALA A 294 12.17 12.84 10.60
CA ALA A 294 13.05 12.07 9.72
C ALA A 294 14.24 12.92 9.22
N LEU A 295 13.99 14.18 8.85
CA LEU A 295 14.98 15.11 8.29
C LEU A 295 16.17 15.41 9.22
N VAL A 296 16.02 15.29 10.54
CA VAL A 296 17.11 15.54 11.49
C VAL A 296 18.36 14.71 11.18
N LYS A 297 18.17 13.57 10.48
CA LYS A 297 19.23 12.61 10.17
C LYS A 297 19.60 12.57 8.69
N LEU A 298 18.98 13.40 7.83
CA LEU A 298 19.10 13.30 6.38
C LEU A 298 19.75 14.54 5.76
N SER A 299 20.49 14.31 4.68
CA SER A 299 21.07 15.39 3.88
C SER A 299 20.36 15.45 2.52
N ASN A 300 19.62 16.56 2.27
CA ASN A 300 18.92 16.83 1.01
C ASN A 300 17.98 15.70 0.51
N PRO A 301 17.02 15.24 1.31
CA PRO A 301 16.12 14.20 0.87
C PRO A 301 15.18 14.70 -0.22
N VAL A 302 14.81 13.80 -1.13
CA VAL A 302 13.75 14.00 -2.12
C VAL A 302 12.51 13.28 -1.67
N LEU A 303 11.37 13.99 -1.69
CA LEU A 303 10.07 13.45 -1.35
C LEU A 303 9.33 13.05 -2.62
N TYR A 304 9.02 11.77 -2.76
CA TYR A 304 8.22 11.22 -3.85
C TYR A 304 6.81 10.93 -3.36
N LEU A 305 5.84 11.59 -3.99
CA LEU A 305 4.42 11.51 -3.65
C LEU A 305 3.70 10.40 -4.43
N SER A 306 2.79 9.71 -3.76
CA SER A 306 1.84 8.78 -4.35
C SER A 306 0.51 8.79 -3.59
N GLY A 307 -0.49 8.06 -4.12
CA GLY A 307 -1.83 7.96 -3.54
C GLY A 307 -2.73 9.15 -3.85
N GLY A 308 -4.05 8.96 -3.69
CA GLY A 308 -5.07 9.94 -4.09
C GLY A 308 -4.93 11.33 -3.45
N GLY A 309 -4.38 11.41 -2.24
CA GLY A 309 -4.16 12.68 -1.53
C GLY A 309 -3.13 13.60 -2.19
N MET A 310 -2.26 13.08 -3.07
CA MET A 310 -1.35 13.91 -3.87
C MET A 310 -2.07 14.86 -4.82
N HIS A 311 -3.35 14.61 -5.10
CA HIS A 311 -4.19 15.48 -5.93
C HIS A 311 -4.95 16.55 -5.12
N ASN A 312 -4.82 16.56 -3.78
CA ASN A 312 -5.41 17.60 -2.95
C ASN A 312 -4.52 18.85 -2.93
N PRO A 313 -4.88 19.94 -3.65
CA PRO A 313 -4.00 21.09 -3.82
C PRO A 313 -3.81 21.90 -2.53
N LEU A 314 -4.78 21.89 -1.60
CA LEU A 314 -4.64 22.55 -0.30
C LEU A 314 -3.63 21.80 0.57
N LEU A 315 -3.74 20.48 0.66
CA LEU A 315 -2.80 19.65 1.39
C LEU A 315 -1.37 19.82 0.86
N LEU A 316 -1.18 19.74 -0.46
CA LEU A 316 0.14 19.94 -1.06
C LEU A 316 0.70 21.35 -0.84
N SER A 317 -0.14 22.38 -0.87
CA SER A 317 0.29 23.75 -0.57
C SER A 317 0.83 23.87 0.86
N LEU A 318 0.14 23.25 1.83
CA LEU A 318 0.56 23.22 3.24
C LEU A 318 1.89 22.49 3.41
N LEU A 319 2.07 21.34 2.74
CA LEU A 319 3.33 20.58 2.78
C LEU A 319 4.49 21.40 2.23
N LYS A 320 4.33 22.00 1.04
CA LYS A 320 5.38 22.80 0.39
C LYS A 320 5.75 24.05 1.19
N GLN A 321 4.76 24.68 1.82
CA GLN A 321 4.98 25.88 2.65
C GLN A 321 5.80 25.55 3.90
N GLU A 322 5.53 24.43 4.56
CA GLU A 322 6.16 24.04 5.83
C GLU A 322 7.48 23.28 5.65
N LEU A 323 7.74 22.78 4.45
CA LEU A 323 8.92 21.99 4.09
C LEU A 323 9.64 22.57 2.87
N PRO A 324 10.00 23.88 2.89
CA PRO A 324 10.55 24.58 1.72
C PRO A 324 11.93 24.04 1.27
N GLN A 325 12.63 23.32 2.15
CA GLN A 325 13.94 22.71 1.85
C GLN A 325 13.84 21.37 1.13
N ILE A 326 12.62 20.81 0.96
CA ILE A 326 12.42 19.51 0.33
C ILE A 326 12.07 19.67 -1.15
N SER A 327 12.71 18.86 -2.00
CA SER A 327 12.27 18.67 -3.39
C SER A 327 11.09 17.72 -3.44
N PHE A 328 9.95 18.20 -3.93
CA PHE A 328 8.73 17.39 -4.12
C PHE A 328 8.69 16.87 -5.56
N LYS A 329 8.58 15.57 -5.69
CA LYS A 329 8.40 14.82 -6.94
C LYS A 329 7.23 13.85 -6.79
N THR A 330 6.91 13.10 -7.83
CA THR A 330 5.92 12.03 -7.83
C THR A 330 6.59 10.71 -8.20
N THR A 331 5.96 9.59 -7.94
CA THR A 331 6.47 8.28 -8.39
C THR A 331 6.50 8.17 -9.92
N ALA A 332 5.69 8.95 -10.64
CA ALA A 332 5.76 9.06 -12.10
C ALA A 332 7.12 9.61 -12.60
N ASP A 333 7.80 10.46 -11.81
CA ASP A 333 9.16 10.94 -12.13
C ASP A 333 10.22 9.82 -12.03
N LEU A 334 9.84 8.64 -11.52
CA LEU A 334 10.68 7.44 -11.43
C LEU A 334 10.30 6.38 -12.49
N GLU A 335 9.52 6.77 -13.51
CA GLU A 335 9.10 5.92 -14.63
C GLU A 335 8.26 4.69 -14.21
N ILE A 336 7.66 4.72 -13.02
CA ILE A 336 6.75 3.68 -12.54
C ILE A 336 5.36 4.28 -12.36
N ASP A 337 4.42 3.73 -13.14
CA ASP A 337 3.02 4.07 -12.99
C ASP A 337 2.55 3.76 -11.55
N PRO A 338 1.98 4.73 -10.83
CA PRO A 338 1.48 4.52 -9.47
C PRO A 338 0.50 3.35 -9.35
N ASP A 339 -0.35 3.14 -10.37
CA ASP A 339 -1.34 2.06 -10.38
C ASP A 339 -0.69 0.68 -10.62
N ALA A 340 0.43 0.63 -11.34
CA ALA A 340 1.20 -0.59 -11.58
C ALA A 340 2.11 -0.97 -10.39
N LYS A 341 2.36 -0.08 -9.43
CA LYS A 341 3.40 -0.21 -8.39
C LYS A 341 3.31 -1.54 -7.63
N GLU A 342 2.13 -1.96 -7.20
CA GLU A 342 1.97 -3.19 -6.43
C GLU A 342 2.18 -4.45 -7.29
N ALA A 343 1.69 -4.46 -8.54
CA ALA A 343 1.94 -5.56 -9.46
C ALA A 343 3.44 -5.68 -9.80
N VAL A 344 4.13 -4.55 -10.03
CA VAL A 344 5.59 -4.49 -10.22
C VAL A 344 6.33 -5.02 -8.99
N LEU A 345 5.87 -4.69 -7.78
CA LEU A 345 6.45 -5.21 -6.54
C LEU A 345 6.49 -6.74 -6.54
N PHE A 346 5.38 -7.43 -6.86
CA PHE A 346 5.38 -8.89 -6.86
C PHE A 346 6.28 -9.47 -7.94
N ALA A 347 6.32 -8.89 -9.14
CA ALA A 347 7.27 -9.27 -10.17
C ALA A 347 8.73 -9.16 -9.68
N LEU A 348 9.06 -8.08 -9.01
CA LEU A 348 10.39 -7.85 -8.43
C LEU A 348 10.72 -8.87 -7.35
N LEU A 349 9.81 -9.14 -6.40
CA LEU A 349 10.03 -10.15 -5.36
C LEU A 349 10.25 -11.54 -5.95
N ALA A 350 9.59 -11.87 -7.05
CA ALA A 350 9.84 -13.11 -7.78
C ALA A 350 11.22 -13.12 -8.46
N ASN A 351 11.64 -12.00 -9.08
CA ASN A 351 12.98 -11.85 -9.64
C ASN A 351 14.05 -12.09 -8.56
N GLU A 352 13.90 -11.49 -7.39
CA GLU A 352 14.82 -11.69 -6.26
C GLU A 352 14.86 -13.17 -5.80
N THR A 353 13.74 -13.87 -5.85
CA THR A 353 13.69 -15.28 -5.47
C THR A 353 14.36 -16.19 -6.51
N LEU A 354 14.23 -15.89 -7.81
CA LEU A 354 14.75 -16.72 -8.90
C LEU A 354 16.21 -16.41 -9.26
N SER A 355 16.60 -15.16 -9.24
CA SER A 355 17.90 -14.70 -9.77
C SER A 355 18.78 -14.05 -8.72
N GLY A 356 18.22 -13.62 -7.60
CA GLY A 356 18.86 -12.84 -6.58
C GLY A 356 19.37 -13.64 -5.40
N SER A 357 19.63 -12.90 -4.36
CA SER A 357 19.93 -13.40 -3.03
C SER A 357 19.13 -12.60 -2.01
N GLN A 358 19.05 -13.12 -0.81
CA GLN A 358 18.39 -12.45 0.30
C GLN A 358 19.00 -11.06 0.55
N THR A 359 18.18 -10.00 0.44
CA THR A 359 18.59 -8.66 0.86
C THR A 359 18.50 -8.57 2.40
N TYR A 360 19.57 -8.10 3.04
CA TYR A 360 19.63 -7.98 4.49
C TYR A 360 19.02 -6.66 4.96
N PHE A 361 17.88 -6.72 5.62
CA PHE A 361 17.15 -5.57 6.19
C PHE A 361 17.46 -5.30 7.67
N GLY A 362 18.51 -5.90 8.20
CA GLY A 362 18.83 -5.86 9.64
C GLY A 362 18.04 -6.90 10.45
N GLU A 363 18.40 -7.03 11.73
CA GLU A 363 17.67 -7.85 12.68
C GLU A 363 16.53 -7.03 13.29
N ARG A 364 15.41 -6.94 12.57
CA ARG A 364 14.24 -6.15 12.99
C ARG A 364 13.02 -7.04 13.08
N GLU A 365 12.30 -6.90 14.20
CA GLU A 365 11.01 -7.55 14.35
C GLU A 365 10.06 -7.11 13.24
N GLY A 366 9.37 -8.06 12.63
CA GLY A 366 8.39 -7.81 11.57
C GLY A 366 8.96 -7.57 10.16
N VAL A 367 10.28 -7.45 9.98
CA VAL A 367 10.92 -7.23 8.66
C VAL A 367 12.02 -8.28 8.41
N PRO A 368 11.66 -9.55 8.20
CA PRO A 368 12.65 -10.61 7.98
C PRO A 368 13.37 -10.44 6.64
N SER A 369 14.66 -10.69 6.64
CA SER A 369 15.49 -10.75 5.43
C SER A 369 15.28 -12.11 4.75
N VAL A 370 14.40 -12.21 3.76
CA VAL A 370 13.99 -13.49 3.16
C VAL A 370 13.55 -13.31 1.70
N CYS A 371 13.91 -14.25 0.84
CA CYS A 371 13.30 -14.40 -0.49
C CYS A 371 11.88 -14.96 -0.33
N MET A 372 10.93 -14.47 -1.10
CA MET A 372 9.50 -14.73 -0.90
C MET A 372 8.89 -15.48 -2.08
N GLY A 373 7.83 -16.21 -1.81
CA GLY A 373 7.05 -16.97 -2.79
C GLY A 373 7.32 -18.47 -2.77
N LYS A 374 6.39 -19.19 -3.38
CA LYS A 374 6.46 -20.63 -3.68
C LYS A 374 6.43 -20.79 -5.20
N ILE A 375 7.21 -21.73 -5.72
CA ILE A 375 7.30 -21.97 -7.17
C ILE A 375 6.36 -23.10 -7.57
N SER A 376 5.51 -22.82 -8.53
CA SER A 376 4.65 -23.76 -9.22
C SER A 376 5.13 -23.93 -10.67
N LEU A 377 5.26 -25.18 -11.11
CA LEU A 377 5.76 -25.52 -12.43
C LEU A 377 4.59 -25.77 -13.39
N PRO A 378 4.70 -25.32 -14.67
CA PRO A 378 3.76 -25.74 -15.70
C PRO A 378 3.92 -27.25 -15.99
N LYS A 379 2.97 -27.82 -16.76
CA LYS A 379 3.04 -29.23 -17.22
C LYS A 379 4.26 -29.47 -18.08
#